data_249cc9447c7514cb5790919f7c60e74f
#
_entry.id   249cc9447c7514cb5790919f7c60e74f
#
_cell.length_a   1.000
_cell.length_b   1.000
_cell.length_c   1.000
_cell.angle_alpha   90.00
_cell.angle_beta   90.00
_cell.angle_gamma   90.00
#
_symmetry.space_group_name_H-M   'P 1'
#
loop_
_entity.id
_entity.type
_entity.pdbx_description
1 polymer ?
#
loop_
_entity_poly.entity_id
_entity_poly.type
_entity_poly.pdbx_seq_one_letter_code
_entity_poly.pdbx_strand_id
1 'polypeptide(L)'
;MGEIAEIAHVSKRTIDYYTSIGLLKAERSKSNYRIYSDESLADLKFIEECKSLHFPLDEIRRKIDMRKTKNIRESEVEKHVSAVTQQMKQLNSDLFDLIPILENLDEHQKKKLNKNLSMLRSALMNSLLNVTS
;
A
#
# COMPACT_ATOMS: atom_id res chain seq x y z
N MET A 1 -22.82 -5.55 -2.43
CA MET A 1 -21.88 -4.77 -3.27
C MET A 1 -22.10 -3.26 -3.16
N GLY A 2 -23.32 -2.77 -3.16
CA GLY A 2 -23.63 -1.34 -3.06
C GLY A 2 -23.14 -0.68 -1.78
N GLU A 3 -23.33 -1.33 -0.63
CA GLU A 3 -22.91 -0.80 0.67
C GLU A 3 -21.38 -0.63 0.77
N ILE A 4 -20.63 -1.64 0.36
CA ILE A 4 -19.16 -1.58 0.42
C ILE A 4 -18.62 -0.51 -0.54
N ALA A 5 -19.27 -0.32 -1.68
CA ALA A 5 -18.91 0.72 -2.63
C ALA A 5 -19.09 2.12 -2.02
N GLU A 6 -20.20 2.36 -1.32
CA GLU A 6 -20.46 3.63 -0.66
C GLU A 6 -19.48 3.92 0.48
N ILE A 7 -19.28 2.94 1.36
CA ILE A 7 -18.40 3.09 2.53
C ILE A 7 -16.96 3.38 2.11
N ALA A 8 -16.47 2.69 1.08
CA ALA A 8 -15.10 2.82 0.61
C ALA A 8 -14.91 3.93 -0.44
N HIS A 9 -15.97 4.56 -0.88
CA HIS A 9 -15.94 5.56 -1.95
C HIS A 9 -15.32 5.03 -3.25
N VAL A 10 -15.68 3.80 -3.61
CA VAL A 10 -15.17 3.10 -4.78
C VAL A 10 -16.34 2.68 -5.65
N SER A 11 -16.18 2.67 -6.98
CA SER A 11 -17.24 2.26 -7.88
C SER A 11 -17.52 0.75 -7.76
N LYS A 12 -18.76 0.36 -8.01
CA LYS A 12 -19.15 -1.06 -8.06
C LYS A 12 -18.34 -1.85 -9.09
N ARG A 13 -18.03 -1.21 -10.21
CA ARG A 13 -17.22 -1.80 -11.28
C ARG A 13 -15.81 -2.17 -10.79
N THR A 14 -15.20 -1.29 -10.00
CA THR A 14 -13.89 -1.53 -9.42
C THR A 14 -13.92 -2.70 -8.45
N ILE A 15 -14.94 -2.77 -7.59
CA ILE A 15 -15.13 -3.88 -6.65
C ILE A 15 -15.33 -5.19 -7.41
N ASP A 16 -16.12 -5.17 -8.45
CA ASP A 16 -16.35 -6.34 -9.32
C ASP A 16 -15.05 -6.83 -9.95
N TYR A 17 -14.25 -5.92 -10.44
CA TYR A 17 -12.93 -6.23 -11.00
C TYR A 17 -12.00 -6.87 -9.97
N TYR A 18 -11.89 -6.29 -8.78
CA TYR A 18 -11.03 -6.85 -7.73
C TYR A 18 -11.50 -8.24 -7.27
N THR A 19 -12.80 -8.45 -7.24
CA THR A 19 -13.37 -9.76 -6.91
C THR A 19 -13.04 -10.78 -8.00
N SER A 20 -13.15 -10.38 -9.27
CA SER A 20 -12.89 -11.26 -10.40
C SER A 20 -11.43 -11.71 -10.49
N ILE A 21 -10.48 -10.87 -10.10
CA ILE A 21 -9.05 -11.21 -10.11
C ILE A 21 -8.56 -11.82 -8.79
N GLY A 22 -9.46 -12.03 -7.84
CA GLY A 22 -9.15 -12.69 -6.57
C GLY A 22 -8.51 -11.81 -5.49
N LEU A 23 -8.47 -10.49 -5.66
CA LEU A 23 -7.99 -9.57 -4.63
C LEU A 23 -8.98 -9.42 -3.48
N LEU A 24 -10.28 -9.43 -3.81
CA LEU A 24 -11.36 -9.40 -2.82
C LEU A 24 -12.09 -10.74 -2.82
N LYS A 25 -12.49 -11.18 -1.63
CA LYS A 25 -13.33 -12.36 -1.47
C LYS A 25 -14.76 -11.93 -1.19
N ALA A 26 -15.71 -12.52 -1.93
CA ALA A 26 -17.12 -12.32 -1.72
C ALA A 26 -17.77 -13.66 -1.39
N GLU A 27 -18.73 -13.65 -0.47
CA GLU A 27 -19.59 -14.78 -0.23
C GLU A 27 -20.89 -14.58 -0.99
N ARG A 28 -21.62 -15.68 -1.26
CA ARG A 28 -22.90 -15.62 -1.91
C ARG A 28 -24.01 -15.83 -0.90
N SER A 29 -25.04 -14.99 -0.93
CA SER A 29 -26.25 -15.19 -0.17
C SER A 29 -27.07 -16.37 -0.73
N LYS A 30 -28.12 -16.78 -0.01
CA LYS A 30 -29.07 -17.79 -0.50
C LYS A 30 -29.73 -17.38 -1.83
N SER A 31 -29.83 -16.06 -2.06
CA SER A 31 -30.38 -15.50 -3.31
C SER A 31 -29.31 -15.25 -4.38
N ASN A 32 -28.12 -15.78 -4.18
CA ASN A 32 -26.98 -15.65 -5.11
C ASN A 32 -26.43 -14.22 -5.25
N TYR A 33 -26.67 -13.34 -4.29
CA TYR A 33 -26.05 -12.01 -4.27
C TYR A 33 -24.68 -12.06 -3.61
N ARG A 34 -23.76 -11.20 -4.07
CA ARG A 34 -22.45 -11.06 -3.44
C ARG A 34 -22.58 -10.33 -2.10
N ILE A 35 -21.98 -10.92 -1.07
CA ILE A 35 -21.91 -10.35 0.27
C ILE A 35 -20.44 -10.18 0.62
N TYR A 36 -20.09 -9.00 1.13
CA TYR A 36 -18.73 -8.65 1.52
C TYR A 36 -18.69 -8.50 3.05
N SER A 37 -17.70 -9.15 3.67
CA SER A 37 -17.48 -9.07 5.13
C SER A 37 -16.76 -7.77 5.51
N ASP A 38 -16.68 -7.50 6.81
CA ASP A 38 -15.88 -6.39 7.33
C ASP A 38 -14.40 -6.57 6.98
N GLU A 39 -13.91 -7.80 6.94
CA GLU A 39 -12.56 -8.11 6.49
C GLU A 39 -12.34 -7.70 5.04
N SER A 40 -13.30 -7.98 4.17
CA SER A 40 -13.24 -7.55 2.77
C SER A 40 -13.25 -6.04 2.63
N LEU A 41 -14.01 -5.32 3.47
CA LEU A 41 -13.99 -3.87 3.49
C LEU A 41 -12.61 -3.33 3.90
N ALA A 42 -12.00 -3.93 4.91
CA ALA A 42 -10.64 -3.57 5.33
C ALA A 42 -9.63 -3.81 4.21
N ASP A 43 -9.75 -4.94 3.52
CA ASP A 43 -8.89 -5.26 2.37
C ASP A 43 -9.08 -4.25 1.24
N LEU A 44 -10.32 -3.85 0.96
CA LEU A 44 -10.62 -2.86 -0.07
C LEU A 44 -9.98 -1.51 0.24
N LYS A 45 -10.07 -1.06 1.48
CA LYS A 45 -9.44 0.18 1.93
C LYS A 45 -7.91 0.11 1.79
N PHE A 46 -7.33 -1.02 2.13
CA PHE A 46 -5.90 -1.27 1.97
C PHE A 46 -5.48 -1.24 0.49
N ILE A 47 -6.26 -1.87 -0.38
CA ILE A 47 -6.01 -1.87 -1.83
C ILE A 47 -6.00 -0.43 -2.36
N GLU A 48 -6.99 0.38 -1.99
CA GLU A 48 -7.08 1.76 -2.43
C GLU A 48 -5.90 2.61 -1.92
N GLU A 49 -5.48 2.38 -0.69
CA GLU A 49 -4.29 3.03 -0.14
C GLU A 49 -3.04 2.68 -0.95
N CYS A 50 -2.84 1.40 -1.26
CA CYS A 50 -1.71 0.94 -2.07
C CYS A 50 -1.75 1.52 -3.48
N LYS A 51 -2.94 1.63 -4.08
CA LYS A 51 -3.10 2.25 -5.39
C LYS A 51 -2.73 3.73 -5.38
N SER A 52 -3.10 4.43 -4.32
CA SER A 52 -2.73 5.85 -4.19
C SER A 52 -1.22 6.05 -4.10
N LEU A 53 -0.50 5.04 -3.63
CA LEU A 53 0.96 5.01 -3.58
C LEU A 53 1.59 4.43 -4.85
N HIS A 54 0.78 4.13 -5.86
CA HIS A 54 1.22 3.60 -7.16
C HIS A 54 1.89 2.23 -7.12
N PHE A 55 1.50 1.37 -6.19
CA PHE A 55 1.96 -0.02 -6.18
C PHE A 55 1.28 -0.83 -7.28
N PRO A 56 2.01 -1.69 -8.01
CA PRO A 56 1.41 -2.62 -8.96
C PRO A 56 0.47 -3.62 -8.28
N LEU A 57 -0.53 -4.12 -9.02
CA LEU A 57 -1.49 -5.07 -8.48
C LEU A 57 -0.84 -6.35 -7.94
N ASP A 58 0.24 -6.82 -8.55
CA ASP A 58 0.98 -8.00 -8.06
C ASP A 58 1.58 -7.76 -6.68
N GLU A 59 2.12 -6.57 -6.44
CA GLU A 59 2.64 -6.19 -5.13
C GLU A 59 1.52 -6.05 -4.11
N ILE A 60 0.39 -5.49 -4.50
CA ILE A 60 -0.78 -5.34 -3.63
C ILE A 60 -1.26 -6.73 -3.19
N ARG A 61 -1.35 -7.68 -4.13
CA ARG A 61 -1.73 -9.07 -3.84
C ARG A 61 -0.79 -9.70 -2.81
N ARG A 62 0.51 -9.53 -3.00
CA ARG A 62 1.52 -10.06 -2.09
C ARG A 62 1.37 -9.47 -0.68
N LYS A 63 1.13 -8.15 -0.59
CA LYS A 63 0.94 -7.47 0.69
C LYS A 63 -0.33 -7.93 1.42
N ILE A 64 -1.42 -8.18 0.68
CA ILE A 64 -2.65 -8.71 1.24
C ILE A 64 -2.42 -10.11 1.80
N ASP A 65 -1.74 -10.96 1.05
CA ASP A 65 -1.43 -12.33 1.47
C ASP A 65 -0.57 -12.32 2.74
N MET A 66 0.39 -11.42 2.84
CA MET A 66 1.21 -11.27 4.05
C MET A 66 0.38 -10.87 5.27
N ARG A 67 -0.60 -9.99 5.10
CA ARG A 67 -1.50 -9.58 6.19
C ARG A 67 -2.35 -10.74 6.71
N LYS A 68 -2.70 -11.67 5.85
CA LYS A 68 -3.55 -12.83 6.19
C LYS A 68 -2.77 -13.97 6.82
N THR A 69 -1.46 -13.98 6.69
CA THR A 69 -0.61 -15.02 7.26
C THR A 69 -0.43 -14.76 8.76
N LYS A 70 -1.14 -15.50 9.59
CA LYS A 70 -1.13 -15.32 11.05
C LYS A 70 0.06 -16.00 11.74
N ASN A 71 0.73 -16.94 11.06
CA ASN A 71 1.82 -17.73 11.63
C ASN A 71 3.11 -17.52 10.85
N ILE A 72 3.63 -16.30 10.90
CA ILE A 72 4.95 -16.01 10.35
C ILE A 72 5.97 -16.50 11.37
N ARG A 73 6.88 -17.38 10.95
CA ARG A 73 7.96 -17.84 11.80
C ARG A 73 8.88 -16.66 12.14
N GLU A 74 9.39 -16.64 13.36
CA GLU A 74 10.28 -15.58 13.83
C GLU A 74 11.46 -15.35 12.86
N SER A 75 12.03 -16.41 12.31
CA SER A 75 13.12 -16.34 11.33
C SER A 75 12.70 -15.61 10.04
N GLU A 76 11.45 -15.75 9.61
CA GLU A 76 10.94 -15.06 8.44
C GLU A 76 10.73 -13.56 8.71
N VAL A 77 10.26 -13.22 9.92
CA VAL A 77 10.15 -11.84 10.36
C VAL A 77 11.53 -11.18 10.37
N GLU A 78 12.54 -11.84 10.92
CA GLU A 78 13.90 -11.32 10.93
C GLU A 78 14.44 -11.07 9.53
N LYS A 79 14.18 -11.98 8.58
CA LYS A 79 14.58 -11.81 7.19
C LYS A 79 13.92 -10.59 6.55
N HIS A 80 12.63 -10.40 6.78
CA HIS A 80 11.90 -9.22 6.25
C HIS A 80 12.43 -7.92 6.85
N VAL A 81 12.65 -7.89 8.16
CA VAL A 81 13.21 -6.73 8.85
C VAL A 81 14.61 -6.41 8.32
N SER A 82 15.44 -7.43 8.14
CA SER A 82 16.78 -7.26 7.61
C SER A 82 16.75 -6.69 6.19
N ALA A 83 15.87 -7.22 5.33
CA ALA A 83 15.72 -6.73 3.96
C ALA A 83 15.28 -5.25 3.92
N VAL A 84 14.30 -4.89 4.74
CA VAL A 84 13.81 -3.50 4.84
C VAL A 84 14.93 -2.59 5.36
N THR A 85 15.67 -3.05 6.36
CA THR A 85 16.81 -2.29 6.92
C THR A 85 17.85 -1.99 5.85
N GLN A 86 18.18 -2.97 5.01
CA GLN A 86 19.12 -2.78 3.91
C GLN A 86 18.59 -1.78 2.88
N GLN A 87 17.30 -1.85 2.55
CA GLN A 87 16.66 -0.90 1.65
C GLN A 87 16.70 0.52 2.20
N MET A 88 16.47 0.69 3.51
CA MET A 88 16.55 1.98 4.19
C MET A 88 17.96 2.55 4.14
N LYS A 89 18.98 1.73 4.39
CA LYS A 89 20.37 2.15 4.31
C LYS A 89 20.73 2.59 2.89
N GLN A 90 20.29 1.83 1.90
CA GLN A 90 20.52 2.17 0.50
C GLN A 90 19.82 3.48 0.13
N LEU A 91 18.57 3.64 0.53
CA LEU A 91 17.81 4.87 0.29
C LEU A 91 18.50 6.08 0.94
N ASN A 92 18.94 5.92 2.18
CA ASN A 92 19.65 6.98 2.88
C ASN A 92 20.93 7.38 2.15
N SER A 93 21.68 6.41 1.66
CA SER A 93 22.88 6.66 0.85
C SER A 93 22.56 7.40 -0.44
N ASP A 94 21.52 6.95 -1.14
CA ASP A 94 21.10 7.56 -2.39
C ASP A 94 20.64 9.01 -2.19
N LEU A 95 19.90 9.28 -1.11
CA LEU A 95 19.47 10.63 -0.75
C LEU A 95 20.65 11.52 -0.41
N PHE A 96 21.62 10.99 0.30
CA PHE A 96 22.84 11.73 0.63
C PHE A 96 23.59 12.15 -0.63
N ASP A 97 23.67 11.27 -1.62
CA ASP A 97 24.31 11.56 -2.90
C ASP A 97 23.54 12.62 -3.71
N LEU A 98 22.23 12.74 -3.51
CA LEU A 98 21.40 13.72 -4.20
C LEU A 98 21.54 15.15 -3.63
N ILE A 99 21.95 15.29 -2.38
CA ILE A 99 22.02 16.61 -1.73
C ILE A 99 22.79 17.66 -2.56
N PRO A 100 24.01 17.36 -3.05
CA PRO A 100 24.72 18.33 -3.86
C PRO A 100 24.02 18.70 -5.18
N ILE A 101 23.30 17.72 -5.74
CA ILE A 101 22.53 17.93 -7.00
C ILE A 101 21.34 18.85 -6.73
N LEU A 102 20.63 18.62 -5.60
CA LEU A 102 19.46 19.39 -5.23
C LEU A 102 19.79 20.87 -4.91
N GLU A 103 20.98 21.13 -4.40
CA GLU A 103 21.45 22.50 -4.12
C GLU A 103 21.55 23.35 -5.38
N ASN A 104 21.73 22.72 -6.54
CA ASN A 104 21.85 23.40 -7.84
C ASN A 104 20.51 23.58 -8.56
N LEU A 105 19.39 23.11 -7.98
CA LEU A 105 18.07 23.25 -8.58
C LEU A 105 17.52 24.66 -8.33
N ASP A 106 16.77 25.19 -9.32
CA ASP A 106 16.03 26.43 -9.13
C ASP A 106 14.76 26.20 -8.30
N GLU A 107 14.09 27.28 -7.91
CA GLU A 107 12.88 27.21 -7.09
C GLU A 107 11.74 26.46 -7.77
N HIS A 108 11.61 26.58 -9.09
CA HIS A 108 10.59 25.87 -9.85
C HIS A 108 10.82 24.36 -9.83
N GLN A 109 12.06 23.93 -10.03
CA GLN A 109 12.44 22.51 -9.98
C GLN A 109 12.25 21.92 -8.58
N LYS A 110 12.61 22.68 -7.53
CA LYS A 110 12.40 22.27 -6.13
C LYS A 110 10.93 22.08 -5.80
N LYS A 111 10.07 23.02 -6.23
CA LYS A 111 8.62 22.92 -6.02
C LYS A 111 8.03 21.70 -6.71
N LYS A 112 8.43 21.43 -7.94
CA LYS A 112 7.97 20.28 -8.71
C LYS A 112 8.37 18.97 -8.03
N LEU A 113 9.60 18.90 -7.56
CA LEU A 113 10.10 17.72 -6.82
C LEU A 113 9.33 17.50 -5.52
N ASN A 114 9.14 18.56 -4.73
CA ASN A 114 8.37 18.49 -3.49
C ASN A 114 6.93 18.03 -3.71
N LYS A 115 6.28 18.54 -4.76
CA LYS A 115 4.91 18.15 -5.11
C LYS A 115 4.83 16.65 -5.41
N ASN A 116 5.81 16.12 -6.15
CA ASN A 116 5.81 14.72 -6.54
C ASN A 116 6.11 13.77 -5.36
N LEU A 117 6.91 14.21 -4.41
CA LEU A 117 7.40 13.37 -3.31
C LEU A 117 6.67 13.54 -1.98
N SER A 118 5.87 14.60 -1.82
CA SER A 118 5.27 14.93 -0.53
C SER A 118 4.36 13.83 0.02
N MET A 119 3.52 13.24 -0.82
CA MET A 119 2.62 12.16 -0.42
C MET A 119 3.40 10.90 -0.03
N LEU A 120 4.39 10.53 -0.83
CA LEU A 120 5.22 9.36 -0.57
C LEU A 120 6.04 9.53 0.71
N ARG A 121 6.57 10.72 0.93
CA ARG A 121 7.30 11.06 2.16
C ARG A 121 6.42 10.87 3.39
N SER A 122 5.20 11.40 3.36
CA SER A 122 4.26 11.29 4.48
C SER A 122 3.89 9.84 4.75
N ALA A 123 3.61 9.06 3.71
CA ALA A 123 3.31 7.64 3.84
C ALA A 123 4.48 6.86 4.41
N LEU A 124 5.69 7.14 3.94
CA LEU A 124 6.90 6.47 4.42
C LEU A 124 7.16 6.79 5.90
N MET A 125 7.02 8.05 6.30
CA MET A 125 7.19 8.46 7.69
C MET A 125 6.17 7.79 8.61
N ASN A 126 4.91 7.72 8.19
CA ASN A 126 3.87 7.05 8.97
C ASN A 126 4.17 5.55 9.12
N SER A 127 4.60 4.89 8.05
CA SER A 127 4.97 3.48 8.11
C SER A 127 6.13 3.23 9.07
N LEU A 128 7.16 4.08 9.04
CA LEU A 128 8.30 3.97 9.95
C LEU A 128 7.89 4.15 11.40
N LEU A 129 7.04 5.12 11.69
CA LEU A 129 6.55 5.37 13.04
C LEU A 129 5.73 4.18 13.56
N ASN A 130 4.91 3.58 12.72
CA ASN A 130 4.10 2.43 13.10
C ASN A 130 4.96 1.18 13.40
N VAL A 131 6.06 1.01 12.70
CA VAL A 131 6.96 -0.13 12.90
C VAL A 131 7.82 0.07 14.14
N THR A 132 8.19 1.33 14.47
CA THR A 132 9.14 1.63 15.54
C THR A 132 8.50 2.05 16.87
N SER A 133 7.18 2.21 16.89
CA SER A 133 6.46 2.62 18.12
C SER A 133 6.00 1.44 18.98
#